data_ac8f3e99e3e3786d4d0769b86afafb92
#
_entry.id   ac8f3e99e3e3786d4d0769b86afafb92
#
_cell.length_a   1.000
_cell.length_b   1.000
_cell.length_c   1.000
_cell.angle_alpha   90.00
_cell.angle_beta   90.00
_cell.angle_gamma   90.00
#
_symmetry.space_group_name_H-M   'P 1'
#
loop_
_entity.id
_entity.type
_entity.pdbx_description
1 polymer ?
#
loop_
_entity_poly.entity_id
_entity_poly.type
_entity_poly.pdbx_seq_one_letter_code
_entity_poly.pdbx_strand_id
1 'polypeptide(L)'
;MTDATAGKIPHVLVIMDGVGHREATEDNAFLAAKTPNLAAMTAKHPNSLISGSGEDVGLPDGQMGNSEVGHMNLGAGRVLYQDFTRITKDIRTGDFFKHEVLIDAVEKAKAAGGAVHIMGLLSEGGVHSHEDHIVAMCELALKRGAKVYLHAFLDGRDTPPRSAQPSLEKLDALFAQYQGQGRIATMIGRYFAMDRDNRWDRVEQAYRLLTEGEALRTAQTAVEGLELAYAANENDEFVKATRIGDIAKVQDGDSVVFMNFRADRAREITRAFVEKDFTGFERKVVPNLSKFVMLTRYQASIDAPVAYMPEALKNSLGEYLSSLGKTQLRIAETEKYAHVTFFFSGGREDEYPGEKRILIPSPNVATYDLKPEMSAYEVTDELVKAINSGEYDLLVVNYANGDMVGHTGIFDAAVKAVEAVDLCLGRVYEAVMAKKGHMLITADHGNVEQMQDYESGQVHTQHTTELVPFIYVGPTQATIAEGGVLADVAPTILNLMQIPVPAEMQGRNLITLSA
;
A
#
# COMPACT_ATOMS: atom_id res chain seq x y z
N MET A 1 11.93 -42.77 -27.01
CA MET A 1 10.49 -42.43 -26.90
C MET A 1 10.30 -42.00 -25.45
N THR A 2 10.36 -40.72 -25.16
CA THR A 2 10.08 -40.17 -23.84
C THR A 2 8.57 -40.30 -23.61
N ASP A 3 8.20 -40.88 -22.49
CA ASP A 3 6.84 -41.18 -22.06
C ASP A 3 6.02 -39.84 -21.99
N ALA A 4 5.24 -39.57 -23.01
CA ALA A 4 4.47 -38.32 -23.17
C ALA A 4 3.19 -38.27 -22.32
N THR A 5 3.07 -39.14 -21.29
CA THR A 5 1.86 -39.31 -20.46
C THR A 5 2.05 -39.01 -18.97
N ALA A 6 3.22 -38.65 -18.52
CA ALA A 6 3.40 -38.17 -17.16
C ALA A 6 2.88 -36.74 -17.05
N GLY A 7 1.74 -36.52 -16.43
CA GLY A 7 1.17 -35.20 -16.11
C GLY A 7 2.17 -34.37 -15.30
N LYS A 8 2.00 -33.03 -15.32
CA LYS A 8 2.86 -32.11 -14.55
C LYS A 8 2.74 -32.37 -13.05
N ILE A 9 3.84 -32.16 -12.34
CA ILE A 9 3.83 -32.12 -10.88
C ILE A 9 3.18 -30.79 -10.44
N PRO A 10 2.04 -30.82 -9.77
CA PRO A 10 1.35 -29.59 -9.39
C PRO A 10 2.04 -28.91 -8.19
N HIS A 11 2.17 -27.59 -8.26
CA HIS A 11 2.52 -26.74 -7.12
C HIS A 11 1.27 -25.95 -6.77
N VAL A 12 0.78 -26.07 -5.55
CA VAL A 12 -0.48 -25.43 -5.12
C VAL A 12 -0.19 -24.41 -4.03
N LEU A 13 -0.60 -23.17 -4.23
CA LEU A 13 -0.66 -22.14 -3.20
C LEU A 13 -2.10 -22.03 -2.71
N VAL A 14 -2.32 -22.33 -1.45
CA VAL A 14 -3.60 -22.17 -0.78
C VAL A 14 -3.52 -20.96 0.15
N ILE A 15 -4.44 -20.02 -0.04
CA ILE A 15 -4.57 -18.82 0.79
C ILE A 15 -5.87 -18.95 1.59
N MET A 16 -5.74 -19.10 2.91
CA MET A 16 -6.85 -19.08 3.86
C MET A 16 -7.10 -17.63 4.28
N ASP A 17 -7.87 -16.91 3.50
CA ASP A 17 -8.09 -15.47 3.69
C ASP A 17 -8.64 -15.15 5.09
N GLY A 18 -8.00 -14.20 5.79
CA GLY A 18 -8.42 -13.76 7.10
C GLY A 18 -8.15 -14.75 8.24
N VAL A 19 -7.08 -15.56 8.15
CA VAL A 19 -6.70 -16.53 9.18
C VAL A 19 -5.32 -16.21 9.76
N GLY A 20 -5.30 -15.60 10.94
CA GLY A 20 -4.09 -15.35 11.71
C GLY A 20 -3.83 -16.41 12.79
N HIS A 21 -2.70 -16.26 13.47
CA HIS A 21 -2.30 -17.11 14.58
C HIS A 21 -2.26 -16.31 15.89
N ARG A 22 -3.08 -16.73 16.85
CA ARG A 22 -3.09 -16.17 18.21
C ARG A 22 -3.16 -17.32 19.22
N GLU A 23 -2.33 -17.30 20.26
CA GLU A 23 -2.28 -18.36 21.27
C GLU A 23 -3.49 -18.31 22.22
N ALA A 24 -4.02 -17.09 22.48
CA ALA A 24 -5.16 -16.95 23.37
C ALA A 24 -6.42 -17.63 22.76
N THR A 25 -7.12 -18.39 23.60
CA THR A 25 -8.30 -19.17 23.20
C THR A 25 -9.60 -18.39 23.26
N GLU A 26 -9.62 -17.32 24.07
CA GLU A 26 -10.79 -16.46 24.24
C GLU A 26 -11.11 -15.77 22.91
N ASP A 27 -12.36 -15.86 22.47
CA ASP A 27 -12.87 -15.23 21.25
C ASP A 27 -12.06 -15.54 19.98
N ASN A 28 -11.36 -16.67 19.97
CA ASN A 28 -10.56 -17.20 18.87
C ASN A 28 -11.35 -18.28 18.13
N ALA A 29 -12.01 -17.89 17.03
CA ALA A 29 -12.83 -18.82 16.25
C ALA A 29 -11.97 -19.89 15.54
N PHE A 30 -10.71 -19.57 15.20
CA PHE A 30 -9.80 -20.55 14.60
C PHE A 30 -9.45 -21.70 15.57
N LEU A 31 -9.11 -21.37 16.83
CA LEU A 31 -8.80 -22.39 17.84
C LEU A 31 -10.05 -23.12 18.35
N ALA A 32 -11.23 -22.49 18.30
CA ALA A 32 -12.49 -23.12 18.68
C ALA A 32 -13.00 -24.11 17.62
N ALA A 33 -12.60 -23.96 16.37
CA ALA A 33 -13.02 -24.79 15.26
C ALA A 33 -12.37 -26.19 15.31
N LYS A 34 -13.10 -27.20 14.86
CA LYS A 34 -12.59 -28.57 14.67
C LYS A 34 -11.85 -28.65 13.34
N THR A 35 -10.53 -28.63 13.39
CA THR A 35 -9.64 -28.64 12.23
C THR A 35 -8.74 -29.89 12.16
N PRO A 36 -9.31 -31.12 12.07
CA PRO A 36 -8.51 -32.35 12.14
C PRO A 36 -7.54 -32.51 10.97
N ASN A 37 -7.89 -32.01 9.78
CA ASN A 37 -7.01 -32.09 8.60
C ASN A 37 -5.81 -31.16 8.73
N LEU A 38 -6.04 -29.91 9.09
CA LEU A 38 -4.98 -28.92 9.30
C LEU A 38 -4.08 -29.33 10.47
N ALA A 39 -4.66 -29.83 11.57
CA ALA A 39 -3.90 -30.35 12.71
C ALA A 39 -3.00 -31.54 12.32
N ALA A 40 -3.49 -32.44 11.49
CA ALA A 40 -2.71 -33.56 10.98
C ALA A 40 -1.58 -33.10 10.05
N MET A 41 -1.82 -32.08 9.21
CA MET A 41 -0.81 -31.50 8.33
C MET A 41 0.29 -30.82 9.12
N THR A 42 -0.06 -29.97 10.09
CA THR A 42 0.91 -29.25 10.94
C THR A 42 1.74 -30.20 11.81
N ALA A 43 1.17 -31.30 12.25
CA ALA A 43 1.90 -32.31 13.02
C ALA A 43 2.89 -33.13 12.16
N LYS A 44 2.61 -33.29 10.87
CA LYS A 44 3.38 -34.14 9.96
C LYS A 44 4.37 -33.38 9.10
N HIS A 45 4.08 -32.16 8.77
CA HIS A 45 4.80 -31.36 7.80
C HIS A 45 5.42 -30.11 8.46
N PRO A 46 6.56 -29.60 7.94
CA PRO A 46 7.18 -28.42 8.50
C PRO A 46 6.27 -27.19 8.33
N ASN A 47 6.22 -26.39 9.37
CA ASN A 47 5.41 -25.18 9.40
C ASN A 47 6.08 -24.08 10.21
N SER A 48 5.72 -22.85 9.97
CA SER A 48 6.14 -21.64 10.68
C SER A 48 5.04 -20.59 10.60
N LEU A 49 5.33 -19.41 11.14
CA LEU A 49 4.50 -18.23 11.02
C LEU A 49 5.23 -17.19 10.18
N ILE A 50 4.50 -16.45 9.35
CA ILE A 50 5.04 -15.36 8.55
C ILE A 50 4.24 -14.08 8.77
N SER A 51 4.86 -12.91 8.54
CA SER A 51 4.21 -11.61 8.72
C SER A 51 3.38 -11.22 7.50
N GLY A 52 2.15 -10.74 7.76
CA GLY A 52 1.19 -10.23 6.77
C GLY A 52 0.74 -8.80 7.05
N SER A 53 1.45 -8.01 7.89
CA SER A 53 1.03 -6.67 8.33
C SER A 53 2.20 -5.68 8.40
N GLY A 54 1.90 -4.41 8.58
CA GLY A 54 2.87 -3.35 8.77
C GLY A 54 3.90 -3.23 7.63
N GLU A 55 5.12 -2.85 7.97
CA GLU A 55 6.19 -2.63 7.00
C GLU A 55 6.57 -3.89 6.21
N ASP A 56 6.31 -5.07 6.75
CA ASP A 56 6.59 -6.36 6.10
C ASP A 56 5.75 -6.59 4.84
N VAL A 57 4.68 -5.83 4.67
CA VAL A 57 3.84 -5.83 3.46
C VAL A 57 3.77 -4.45 2.79
N GLY A 58 4.59 -3.50 3.22
CA GLY A 58 4.69 -2.16 2.65
C GLY A 58 3.66 -1.16 3.19
N LEU A 59 3.00 -1.48 4.29
CA LEU A 59 2.09 -0.60 5.03
C LEU A 59 2.84 0.12 6.17
N PRO A 60 2.28 1.18 6.76
CA PRO A 60 2.82 1.77 7.98
C PRO A 60 2.99 0.76 9.11
N ASP A 61 3.96 1.00 9.99
CA ASP A 61 4.18 0.17 11.18
C ASP A 61 2.91 0.07 12.03
N GLY A 62 2.61 -1.15 12.51
CA GLY A 62 1.41 -1.43 13.29
C GLY A 62 0.09 -1.43 12.52
N GLN A 63 0.08 -1.15 11.23
CA GLN A 63 -1.13 -1.23 10.42
C GLN A 63 -1.43 -2.69 10.04
N MET A 64 -2.68 -3.12 10.28
CA MET A 64 -3.17 -4.44 9.86
C MET A 64 -3.07 -4.62 8.34
N GLY A 65 -2.77 -5.83 7.92
CA GLY A 65 -2.80 -6.23 6.50
C GLY A 65 -4.21 -6.18 5.91
N ASN A 66 -4.29 -6.33 4.61
CA ASN A 66 -5.55 -6.48 3.89
C ASN A 66 -5.34 -7.37 2.66
N SER A 67 -6.43 -7.89 2.10
CA SER A 67 -6.35 -8.87 1.01
C SER A 67 -5.69 -8.31 -0.26
N GLU A 68 -5.90 -7.02 -0.58
CA GLU A 68 -5.28 -6.39 -1.77
C GLU A 68 -3.75 -6.39 -1.65
N VAL A 69 -3.25 -5.81 -0.55
CA VAL A 69 -1.81 -5.71 -0.28
C VAL A 69 -1.19 -7.09 -0.08
N GLY A 70 -1.86 -7.99 0.65
CA GLY A 70 -1.38 -9.34 0.89
C GLY A 70 -1.18 -10.12 -0.41
N HIS A 71 -2.20 -10.15 -1.29
CA HIS A 71 -2.11 -10.84 -2.57
C HIS A 71 -1.09 -10.20 -3.52
N MET A 72 -0.94 -8.86 -3.50
CA MET A 72 0.11 -8.19 -4.27
C MET A 72 1.51 -8.65 -3.84
N ASN A 73 1.78 -8.73 -2.53
CA ASN A 73 3.07 -9.20 -2.01
C ASN A 73 3.32 -10.68 -2.33
N LEU A 74 2.28 -11.55 -2.16
CA LEU A 74 2.35 -12.97 -2.53
C LEU A 74 2.71 -13.17 -4.00
N GLY A 75 2.15 -12.37 -4.90
CA GLY A 75 2.40 -12.46 -6.34
C GLY A 75 3.68 -11.77 -6.80
N ALA A 76 4.09 -10.70 -6.12
CA ALA A 76 5.25 -9.90 -6.50
C ALA A 76 6.60 -10.53 -6.10
N GLY A 77 6.64 -11.35 -5.06
CA GLY A 77 7.88 -11.89 -4.50
C GLY A 77 8.81 -10.82 -3.90
N ARG A 78 8.26 -9.66 -3.57
CA ARG A 78 8.92 -8.53 -2.92
C ARG A 78 7.93 -7.67 -2.18
N VAL A 79 8.39 -6.94 -1.16
CA VAL A 79 7.55 -6.00 -0.43
C VAL A 79 7.23 -4.80 -1.32
N LEU A 80 5.96 -4.56 -1.55
CA LEU A 80 5.46 -3.42 -2.33
C LEU A 80 5.07 -2.29 -1.39
N TYR A 81 5.99 -1.37 -1.17
CA TYR A 81 5.75 -0.22 -0.31
C TYR A 81 4.75 0.76 -0.94
N GLN A 82 3.73 1.15 -0.19
CA GLN A 82 2.92 2.31 -0.54
C GLN A 82 3.76 3.59 -0.48
N ASP A 83 3.39 4.60 -1.24
CA ASP A 83 4.17 5.85 -1.33
C ASP A 83 4.47 6.45 0.04
N PHE A 84 3.50 6.49 0.95
CA PHE A 84 3.71 6.96 2.32
C PHE A 84 4.84 6.20 3.03
N THR A 85 4.74 4.86 3.05
CA THR A 85 5.69 4.00 3.76
C THR A 85 7.06 4.02 3.09
N ARG A 86 7.11 4.06 1.76
CA ARG A 86 8.34 4.14 0.97
C ARG A 86 9.13 5.42 1.29
N ILE A 87 8.46 6.57 1.26
CA ILE A 87 9.08 7.86 1.56
C ILE A 87 9.53 7.91 3.02
N THR A 88 8.68 7.47 3.96
CA THR A 88 9.02 7.41 5.39
C THR A 88 10.25 6.53 5.64
N LYS A 89 10.33 5.36 4.99
CA LYS A 89 11.49 4.48 5.05
C LYS A 89 12.75 5.16 4.54
N ASP A 90 12.68 5.79 3.37
CA ASP A 90 13.83 6.49 2.76
C ASP A 90 14.34 7.64 3.65
N ILE A 91 13.44 8.34 4.33
CA ILE A 91 13.81 9.37 5.32
C ILE A 91 14.57 8.71 6.50
N ARG A 92 14.04 7.62 7.04
CA ARG A 92 14.62 6.89 8.16
C ARG A 92 16.00 6.31 7.83
N THR A 93 16.18 5.77 6.61
CA THR A 93 17.46 5.21 6.15
C THR A 93 18.45 6.27 5.66
N GLY A 94 17.99 7.49 5.44
CA GLY A 94 18.78 8.60 4.89
C GLY A 94 18.86 8.63 3.36
N ASP A 95 18.21 7.73 2.66
CA ASP A 95 18.21 7.68 1.19
C ASP A 95 17.40 8.82 0.57
N PHE A 96 16.38 9.32 1.27
CA PHE A 96 15.66 10.54 0.89
C PHE A 96 16.62 11.73 0.68
N PHE A 97 17.64 11.88 1.52
CA PHE A 97 18.61 12.96 1.45
C PHE A 97 19.66 12.81 0.34
N LYS A 98 19.64 11.65 -0.35
CA LYS A 98 20.47 11.35 -1.52
C LYS A 98 19.66 11.33 -2.81
N HIS A 99 18.35 11.60 -2.74
CA HIS A 99 17.43 11.46 -3.86
C HIS A 99 17.75 12.46 -4.98
N GLU A 100 18.20 11.96 -6.13
CA GLU A 100 18.76 12.77 -7.23
C GLU A 100 17.82 13.86 -7.74
N VAL A 101 16.52 13.54 -7.93
CA VAL A 101 15.52 14.50 -8.45
C VAL A 101 15.29 15.65 -7.47
N LEU A 102 15.22 15.36 -6.17
CA LEU A 102 15.04 16.39 -5.13
C LEU A 102 16.29 17.27 -5.00
N ILE A 103 17.47 16.65 -5.05
CA ILE A 103 18.76 17.36 -5.02
C ILE A 103 18.90 18.25 -6.27
N ASP A 104 18.59 17.75 -7.47
CA ASP A 104 18.66 18.52 -8.72
C ASP A 104 17.80 19.78 -8.66
N ALA A 105 16.59 19.69 -8.09
CA ALA A 105 15.72 20.86 -7.91
C ALA A 105 16.34 21.92 -6.99
N VAL A 106 16.95 21.49 -5.89
CA VAL A 106 17.63 22.39 -4.94
C VAL A 106 18.84 23.06 -5.59
N GLU A 107 19.72 22.29 -6.23
CA GLU A 107 20.94 22.81 -6.83
C GLU A 107 20.66 23.74 -8.02
N LYS A 108 19.62 23.49 -8.82
CA LYS A 108 19.22 24.35 -9.93
C LYS A 108 18.67 25.70 -9.46
N ALA A 109 17.84 25.71 -8.41
CA ALA A 109 17.39 26.95 -7.81
C ALA A 109 18.56 27.78 -7.30
N LYS A 110 19.51 27.17 -6.58
CA LYS A 110 20.71 27.85 -6.10
C LYS A 110 21.57 28.40 -7.24
N ALA A 111 21.80 27.60 -8.29
CA ALA A 111 22.59 28.04 -9.45
C ALA A 111 21.94 29.21 -10.19
N ALA A 112 20.61 29.30 -10.19
CA ALA A 112 19.87 30.45 -10.73
C ALA A 112 19.80 31.66 -9.78
N GLY A 113 20.34 31.56 -8.56
CA GLY A 113 20.19 32.57 -7.52
C GLY A 113 18.78 32.65 -6.92
N GLY A 114 17.95 31.65 -7.16
CA GLY A 114 16.58 31.55 -6.70
C GLY A 114 16.45 30.84 -5.35
N ALA A 115 15.20 30.62 -4.96
CA ALA A 115 14.81 29.90 -3.74
C ALA A 115 14.16 28.53 -4.07
N VAL A 116 14.07 27.69 -3.06
CA VAL A 116 13.28 26.47 -3.09
C VAL A 116 11.95 26.71 -2.37
N HIS A 117 10.86 26.63 -3.12
CA HIS A 117 9.51 26.70 -2.59
C HIS A 117 8.99 25.28 -2.37
N ILE A 118 8.62 24.98 -1.13
CA ILE A 118 8.06 23.69 -0.75
C ILE A 118 6.59 23.91 -0.44
N MET A 119 5.70 23.11 -1.02
CA MET A 119 4.27 23.18 -0.74
C MET A 119 3.68 21.80 -0.49
N GLY A 120 2.62 21.73 0.30
CA GLY A 120 1.93 20.49 0.59
C GLY A 120 1.00 20.60 1.79
N LEU A 121 0.20 19.55 1.99
CA LEU A 121 -0.71 19.44 3.13
C LEU A 121 0.09 19.16 4.40
N LEU A 122 0.15 20.16 5.28
CA LEU A 122 0.94 20.12 6.49
C LEU A 122 0.11 19.59 7.65
N SER A 123 0.14 18.28 7.86
CA SER A 123 -0.50 17.58 8.97
C SER A 123 0.12 16.21 9.22
N GLU A 124 -0.24 15.59 10.33
CA GLU A 124 0.09 14.19 10.67
C GLU A 124 -0.87 13.16 10.04
N GLY A 125 -1.89 13.61 9.30
CA GLY A 125 -2.99 12.74 8.85
C GLY A 125 -2.60 11.61 7.88
N GLY A 126 -1.50 11.75 7.13
CA GLY A 126 -0.92 10.68 6.32
C GLY A 126 -1.77 10.20 5.14
N VAL A 127 -2.82 10.94 4.73
CA VAL A 127 -3.70 10.57 3.62
C VAL A 127 -3.22 11.12 2.28
N HIS A 128 -2.83 12.38 2.23
CA HIS A 128 -2.36 13.05 1.01
C HIS A 128 -0.88 13.44 1.08
N SER A 129 -0.39 13.69 2.27
CA SER A 129 0.94 14.14 2.61
C SER A 129 1.21 13.79 4.07
N HIS A 130 2.43 14.01 4.53
CA HIS A 130 2.78 13.91 5.94
C HIS A 130 3.75 15.02 6.33
N GLU A 131 3.57 15.62 7.51
CA GLU A 131 4.42 16.72 7.97
C GLU A 131 5.90 16.34 8.05
N ASP A 132 6.25 15.09 8.46
CA ASP A 132 7.64 14.64 8.53
C ASP A 132 8.31 14.59 7.16
N HIS A 133 7.55 14.30 6.08
CA HIS A 133 8.09 14.36 4.72
C HIS A 133 8.40 15.80 4.30
N ILE A 134 7.53 16.74 4.70
CA ILE A 134 7.76 18.19 4.46
C ILE A 134 8.96 18.67 5.25
N VAL A 135 9.09 18.28 6.53
CA VAL A 135 10.25 18.57 7.37
C VAL A 135 11.53 18.06 6.71
N ALA A 136 11.54 16.81 6.25
CA ALA A 136 12.70 16.20 5.59
C ALA A 136 13.10 16.94 4.31
N MET A 137 12.14 17.40 3.50
CA MET A 137 12.44 18.17 2.30
C MET A 137 12.99 19.57 2.63
N CYS A 138 12.41 20.24 3.63
CA CYS A 138 12.96 21.51 4.13
C CYS A 138 14.39 21.32 4.63
N GLU A 139 14.63 20.29 5.42
CA GLU A 139 15.96 19.97 5.95
C GLU A 139 16.98 19.65 4.84
N LEU A 140 16.58 18.85 3.82
CA LEU A 140 17.40 18.57 2.64
C LEU A 140 17.86 19.86 1.96
N ALA A 141 16.93 20.78 1.69
CA ALA A 141 17.23 22.03 1.02
C ALA A 141 18.09 22.97 1.88
N LEU A 142 17.78 23.09 3.18
CA LEU A 142 18.52 23.92 4.14
C LEU A 142 19.96 23.42 4.34
N LYS A 143 20.16 22.10 4.53
CA LYS A 143 21.50 21.49 4.65
C LYS A 143 22.38 21.73 3.43
N ARG A 144 21.76 21.90 2.26
CA ARG A 144 22.45 22.25 1.02
C ARG A 144 22.65 23.74 0.82
N GLY A 145 22.27 24.58 1.80
CA GLY A 145 22.47 26.02 1.80
C GLY A 145 21.50 26.76 0.87
N ALA A 146 20.35 26.18 0.55
CA ALA A 146 19.32 26.86 -0.24
C ALA A 146 18.48 27.80 0.64
N LYS A 147 17.94 28.87 0.04
CA LYS A 147 16.87 29.67 0.62
C LYS A 147 15.54 28.90 0.46
N VAL A 148 14.81 28.71 1.56
CA VAL A 148 13.61 27.88 1.59
C VAL A 148 12.38 28.67 2.00
N TYR A 149 11.30 28.53 1.23
CA TYR A 149 9.98 29.05 1.56
C TYR A 149 8.96 27.91 1.61
N LEU A 150 8.35 27.73 2.78
CA LEU A 150 7.26 26.76 2.93
C LEU A 150 5.91 27.44 2.74
N HIS A 151 5.10 26.86 1.88
CA HIS A 151 3.69 27.19 1.66
C HIS A 151 2.84 26.09 2.27
N ALA A 152 2.34 26.31 3.49
CA ALA A 152 1.59 25.33 4.25
C ALA A 152 0.12 25.28 3.80
N PHE A 153 -0.32 24.12 3.29
CA PHE A 153 -1.75 23.84 3.11
C PHE A 153 -2.25 23.21 4.40
N LEU A 154 -3.32 23.75 4.99
CA LEU A 154 -3.84 23.30 6.27
C LEU A 154 -4.96 22.27 6.08
N ASP A 155 -5.00 21.27 6.97
CA ASP A 155 -5.85 20.09 6.83
C ASP A 155 -7.26 20.27 7.43
N GLY A 156 -7.47 19.90 8.67
CA GLY A 156 -8.75 20.00 9.36
C GLY A 156 -9.86 19.08 8.84
N ARG A 157 -9.53 18.13 7.95
CA ARG A 157 -10.43 17.13 7.38
C ARG A 157 -9.97 15.71 7.65
N ASP A 158 -8.71 15.39 7.41
CA ASP A 158 -8.07 14.12 7.75
C ASP A 158 -7.49 14.17 9.18
N THR A 159 -7.48 15.35 9.77
CA THR A 159 -7.13 15.65 11.16
C THR A 159 -8.25 16.51 11.80
N PRO A 160 -8.28 16.68 13.13
CA PRO A 160 -9.28 17.52 13.79
C PRO A 160 -9.34 18.94 13.21
N PRO A 161 -10.54 19.58 13.19
CA PRO A 161 -10.75 20.84 12.48
C PRO A 161 -9.87 22.02 12.90
N ARG A 162 -9.28 21.99 14.09
CA ARG A 162 -8.38 23.01 14.64
C ARG A 162 -7.19 22.34 15.31
N SER A 163 -6.27 21.82 14.52
CA SER A 163 -5.11 21.05 14.99
C SER A 163 -3.80 21.45 14.30
N ALA A 164 -3.77 22.49 13.47
CA ALA A 164 -2.61 22.83 12.67
C ALA A 164 -1.43 23.44 13.47
N GLN A 165 -1.66 24.00 14.66
CA GLN A 165 -0.63 24.73 15.40
C GLN A 165 0.64 23.93 15.68
N PRO A 166 0.59 22.67 16.19
CA PRO A 166 1.81 21.90 16.46
C PRO A 166 2.67 21.66 15.22
N SER A 167 2.06 21.43 14.06
CA SER A 167 2.77 21.26 12.80
C SER A 167 3.46 22.55 12.34
N LEU A 168 2.84 23.71 12.52
CA LEU A 168 3.45 25.00 12.24
C LEU A 168 4.64 25.27 13.16
N GLU A 169 4.48 25.06 14.46
CA GLU A 169 5.54 25.21 15.46
C GLU A 169 6.74 24.30 15.19
N LYS A 170 6.49 23.06 14.75
CA LYS A 170 7.52 22.09 14.34
C LYS A 170 8.39 22.63 13.21
N LEU A 171 7.79 23.21 12.18
CA LEU A 171 8.50 23.82 11.06
C LEU A 171 9.23 25.11 11.46
N ASP A 172 8.61 25.96 12.26
CA ASP A 172 9.28 27.18 12.77
C ASP A 172 10.51 26.82 13.62
N ALA A 173 10.42 25.76 14.45
CA ALA A 173 11.55 25.25 15.23
C ALA A 173 12.68 24.70 14.33
N LEU A 174 12.36 24.04 13.22
CA LEU A 174 13.35 23.64 12.23
C LEU A 174 14.04 24.85 11.61
N PHE A 175 13.28 25.82 11.11
CA PHE A 175 13.83 27.02 10.45
C PHE A 175 14.68 27.87 11.39
N ALA A 176 14.34 27.93 12.68
CA ALA A 176 15.13 28.64 13.68
C ALA A 176 16.58 28.13 13.80
N GLN A 177 16.83 26.87 13.48
CA GLN A 177 18.18 26.26 13.50
C GLN A 177 19.06 26.76 12.34
N TYR A 178 18.46 27.31 11.27
CA TYR A 178 19.14 27.71 10.03
C TYR A 178 19.20 29.23 9.80
N GLN A 179 19.07 30.03 10.84
CA GLN A 179 19.38 31.49 10.88
C GLN A 179 18.87 32.29 9.68
N GLY A 180 17.58 32.17 9.36
CA GLY A 180 16.92 32.97 8.31
C GLY A 180 17.07 32.43 6.88
N GLN A 181 17.63 31.25 6.70
CA GLN A 181 17.66 30.60 5.39
C GLN A 181 16.29 30.05 4.98
N GLY A 182 15.37 29.83 5.93
CA GLY A 182 14.04 29.32 5.65
C GLY A 182 12.98 29.89 6.57
N ARG A 183 11.72 29.83 6.13
CA ARG A 183 10.54 30.20 6.92
C ARG A 183 9.25 29.68 6.31
N ILE A 184 8.19 29.63 7.09
CA ILE A 184 6.82 29.53 6.57
C ILE A 184 6.50 30.87 5.92
N ALA A 185 6.15 30.86 4.63
CA ALA A 185 5.89 32.06 3.85
C ALA A 185 4.39 32.33 3.69
N THR A 186 3.58 31.29 3.56
CA THR A 186 2.13 31.41 3.40
C THR A 186 1.41 30.25 4.04
N MET A 187 0.14 30.46 4.37
CA MET A 187 -0.82 29.42 4.77
C MET A 187 -2.13 29.58 4.01
N ILE A 188 -2.75 28.47 3.66
CA ILE A 188 -4.09 28.43 3.09
C ILE A 188 -4.73 27.06 3.36
N GLY A 189 -6.04 27.01 3.59
CA GLY A 189 -6.75 25.76 3.79
C GLY A 189 -6.81 24.90 2.54
N ARG A 190 -6.81 23.59 2.73
CA ARG A 190 -6.88 22.59 1.63
C ARG A 190 -8.12 22.74 0.76
N TYR A 191 -9.20 23.32 1.28
CA TYR A 191 -10.39 23.61 0.52
C TYR A 191 -10.11 24.44 -0.74
N PHE A 192 -9.13 25.33 -0.67
CA PHE A 192 -8.69 26.18 -1.78
C PHE A 192 -7.56 25.54 -2.60
N ALA A 193 -6.50 25.11 -1.93
CA ALA A 193 -5.27 24.68 -2.58
C ALA A 193 -5.36 23.24 -3.14
N MET A 194 -6.30 22.43 -2.67
CA MET A 194 -6.38 21.01 -2.96
C MET A 194 -7.78 20.59 -3.44
N ASP A 195 -8.38 21.39 -4.32
CA ASP A 195 -9.58 21.02 -5.03
C ASP A 195 -9.31 19.84 -6.00
N ARG A 196 -10.36 19.09 -6.35
CA ARG A 196 -10.31 18.00 -7.33
C ARG A 196 -11.53 17.96 -8.27
N ASP A 197 -12.40 18.96 -8.15
CA ASP A 197 -13.67 19.02 -8.86
C ASP A 197 -13.72 20.16 -9.90
N ASN A 198 -12.52 20.66 -10.32
CA ASN A 198 -12.33 21.79 -11.23
C ASN A 198 -12.99 23.09 -10.76
N ARG A 199 -13.00 23.30 -9.46
CA ARG A 199 -13.41 24.57 -8.86
C ARG A 199 -12.23 25.54 -8.92
N TRP A 200 -11.98 26.02 -10.11
CA TRP A 200 -10.81 26.88 -10.40
C TRP A 200 -10.82 28.18 -9.61
N ASP A 201 -11.98 28.69 -9.24
CA ASP A 201 -12.15 29.83 -8.35
C ASP A 201 -11.50 29.66 -6.97
N ARG A 202 -11.36 28.40 -6.52
CA ARG A 202 -10.65 28.07 -5.28
C ARG A 202 -9.14 27.98 -5.51
N VAL A 203 -8.74 27.21 -6.52
CA VAL A 203 -7.33 26.97 -6.86
C VAL A 203 -6.62 28.28 -7.21
N GLU A 204 -7.30 29.19 -7.91
CA GLU A 204 -6.79 30.52 -8.26
C GLU A 204 -6.33 31.31 -7.04
N GLN A 205 -7.05 31.26 -5.91
CA GLN A 205 -6.68 31.95 -4.68
C GLN A 205 -5.35 31.44 -4.14
N ALA A 206 -5.14 30.13 -4.13
CA ALA A 206 -3.88 29.53 -3.73
C ALA A 206 -2.77 29.90 -4.71
N TYR A 207 -3.00 29.79 -6.02
CA TYR A 207 -2.03 30.13 -7.03
C TYR A 207 -1.56 31.61 -6.93
N ARG A 208 -2.49 32.56 -6.78
CA ARG A 208 -2.16 33.99 -6.62
C ARG A 208 -1.44 34.28 -5.30
N LEU A 209 -1.80 33.57 -4.23
CA LEU A 209 -1.05 33.69 -2.96
C LEU A 209 0.43 33.33 -3.17
N LEU A 210 0.69 32.23 -3.91
CA LEU A 210 2.06 31.75 -4.14
C LEU A 210 2.84 32.57 -5.17
N THR A 211 2.19 33.07 -6.24
CA THR A 211 2.87 33.72 -7.36
C THR A 211 2.82 35.25 -7.32
N GLU A 212 1.81 35.83 -6.70
CA GLU A 212 1.59 37.28 -6.64
C GLU A 212 1.74 37.84 -5.21
N GLY A 213 1.65 36.95 -4.19
CA GLY A 213 1.61 37.31 -2.78
C GLY A 213 0.25 37.90 -2.36
N GLU A 214 -0.79 37.71 -3.19
CA GLU A 214 -2.14 38.16 -2.86
C GLU A 214 -2.66 37.38 -1.64
N ALA A 215 -2.96 38.09 -0.57
CA ALA A 215 -3.45 37.50 0.66
C ALA A 215 -4.60 38.29 1.23
N LEU A 216 -5.61 37.63 1.79
CA LEU A 216 -6.67 38.30 2.56
C LEU A 216 -6.15 38.77 3.91
N ARG A 217 -5.16 38.07 4.46
CA ARG A 217 -4.63 38.28 5.80
C ARG A 217 -3.09 38.27 5.79
N THR A 218 -2.50 39.07 6.66
CA THR A 218 -1.07 39.06 6.91
C THR A 218 -0.78 38.92 8.38
N ALA A 219 0.27 38.19 8.74
CA ALA A 219 0.74 37.99 10.11
C ALA A 219 2.28 37.96 10.14
N GLN A 220 2.87 38.16 11.31
CA GLN A 220 4.34 38.10 11.45
C GLN A 220 4.82 36.66 11.64
N THR A 221 4.00 35.80 12.29
CA THR A 221 4.28 34.37 12.49
C THR A 221 3.14 33.51 11.97
N ALA A 222 3.42 32.25 11.71
CA ALA A 222 2.40 31.30 11.26
C ALA A 222 1.34 31.07 12.32
N VAL A 223 1.72 30.97 13.60
CA VAL A 223 0.80 30.81 14.71
C VAL A 223 -0.13 32.02 14.85
N GLU A 224 0.41 33.26 14.77
CA GLU A 224 -0.41 34.48 14.75
C GLU A 224 -1.42 34.46 13.60
N GLY A 225 -0.99 34.07 12.40
CA GLY A 225 -1.86 33.95 11.24
C GLY A 225 -3.01 32.93 11.45
N LEU A 226 -2.70 31.82 12.10
CA LEU A 226 -3.67 30.77 12.46
C LEU A 226 -4.67 31.29 13.50
N GLU A 227 -4.21 31.97 14.54
CA GLU A 227 -5.06 32.58 15.58
C GLU A 227 -6.03 33.60 14.98
N LEU A 228 -5.56 34.44 14.06
CA LEU A 228 -6.38 35.39 13.32
C LEU A 228 -7.46 34.70 12.47
N ALA A 229 -7.15 33.55 11.88
CA ALA A 229 -8.11 32.73 11.13
C ALA A 229 -9.18 32.14 12.07
N TYR A 230 -8.76 31.58 13.20
CA TYR A 230 -9.68 31.04 14.19
C TYR A 230 -10.59 32.12 14.82
N ALA A 231 -10.06 33.31 15.05
CA ALA A 231 -10.84 34.46 15.51
C ALA A 231 -11.89 34.91 14.48
N ALA A 232 -11.59 34.70 13.18
CA ALA A 232 -12.55 34.91 12.09
C ALA A 232 -13.51 33.73 11.87
N ASN A 233 -13.55 32.77 12.81
CA ASN A 233 -14.36 31.55 12.77
C ASN A 233 -14.08 30.64 11.56
N GLU A 234 -12.82 30.62 11.09
CA GLU A 234 -12.33 29.67 10.10
C GLU A 234 -11.74 28.45 10.82
N ASN A 235 -11.91 27.24 10.26
CA ASN A 235 -11.19 26.04 10.66
C ASN A 235 -10.03 25.81 9.67
N ASP A 236 -9.08 24.93 10.00
CA ASP A 236 -7.89 24.66 9.20
C ASP A 236 -8.22 24.45 7.72
N GLU A 237 -9.21 23.60 7.41
CA GLU A 237 -9.64 23.30 6.03
C GLU A 237 -10.00 24.55 5.22
N PHE A 238 -10.54 25.58 5.89
CA PHE A 238 -11.10 26.79 5.26
C PHE A 238 -10.32 28.06 5.53
N VAL A 239 -9.11 27.96 6.08
CA VAL A 239 -8.25 29.14 6.28
C VAL A 239 -8.00 29.83 4.95
N LYS A 240 -8.37 31.09 4.85
CA LYS A 240 -8.19 31.89 3.65
C LYS A 240 -6.73 32.29 3.46
N ALA A 241 -6.38 32.66 2.24
CA ALA A 241 -5.03 33.06 1.85
C ALA A 241 -4.39 34.00 2.88
N THR A 242 -3.35 33.53 3.54
CA THR A 242 -2.63 34.23 4.62
C THR A 242 -1.15 34.27 4.31
N ARG A 243 -0.58 35.45 4.30
CA ARG A 243 0.86 35.69 4.12
C ARG A 243 1.54 35.85 5.48
N ILE A 244 2.72 35.25 5.62
CA ILE A 244 3.51 35.29 6.84
C ILE A 244 4.78 36.10 6.58
N GLY A 245 4.97 37.17 7.32
CA GLY A 245 6.11 38.11 7.17
C GLY A 245 6.15 38.79 5.80
N ASP A 246 7.35 39.02 5.29
CA ASP A 246 7.58 39.67 4.01
C ASP A 246 7.08 38.82 2.83
N ILE A 247 6.83 39.45 1.69
CA ILE A 247 6.42 38.78 0.47
C ILE A 247 7.51 37.81 0.01
N ALA A 248 7.15 36.50 -0.11
CA ALA A 248 7.99 35.46 -0.69
C ALA A 248 7.19 34.73 -1.75
N LYS A 249 7.15 35.28 -2.93
CA LYS A 249 6.43 34.72 -4.07
C LYS A 249 7.35 33.87 -4.93
N VAL A 250 6.77 32.88 -5.57
CA VAL A 250 7.44 32.06 -6.58
C VAL A 250 7.74 32.93 -7.82
N GLN A 251 8.98 32.95 -8.25
CA GLN A 251 9.47 33.78 -9.36
C GLN A 251 10.42 33.01 -10.27
N ASP A 252 10.86 33.66 -11.36
CA ASP A 252 11.78 33.06 -12.31
C ASP A 252 13.08 32.58 -11.64
N GLY A 253 13.52 31.40 -11.99
CA GLY A 253 14.73 30.79 -11.43
C GLY A 253 14.49 29.97 -10.15
N ASP A 254 13.34 30.10 -9.51
CA ASP A 254 13.00 29.29 -8.34
C ASP A 254 12.69 27.83 -8.70
N SER A 255 12.78 26.93 -7.74
CA SER A 255 12.25 25.59 -7.84
C SER A 255 11.06 25.41 -6.89
N VAL A 256 10.06 24.64 -7.33
CA VAL A 256 8.90 24.24 -6.52
C VAL A 256 8.93 22.75 -6.30
N VAL A 257 8.78 22.30 -5.06
CA VAL A 257 8.63 20.87 -4.71
C VAL A 257 7.28 20.67 -4.02
N PHE A 258 6.42 19.86 -4.62
CA PHE A 258 5.10 19.57 -4.06
C PHE A 258 5.14 18.24 -3.33
N MET A 259 4.92 18.27 -2.01
CA MET A 259 5.15 17.17 -1.09
C MET A 259 3.94 16.24 -0.87
N ASN A 260 2.87 16.39 -1.63
CA ASN A 260 1.78 15.44 -1.60
C ASN A 260 2.16 14.15 -2.36
N PHE A 261 1.92 13.00 -1.76
CA PHE A 261 2.12 11.71 -2.42
C PHE A 261 0.83 11.17 -3.06
N ARG A 262 -0.37 11.62 -2.66
CA ARG A 262 -1.63 11.26 -3.30
C ARG A 262 -2.02 12.27 -4.37
N ALA A 263 -2.27 11.75 -5.57
CA ALA A 263 -2.38 12.54 -6.80
C ALA A 263 -3.68 13.34 -6.96
N ASP A 264 -4.82 12.82 -6.49
CA ASP A 264 -6.16 13.32 -6.85
C ASP A 264 -6.36 14.81 -6.57
N ARG A 265 -5.85 15.31 -5.44
CA ARG A 265 -5.96 16.72 -5.02
C ARG A 265 -4.71 17.55 -5.28
N ALA A 266 -3.70 16.97 -5.93
CA ALA A 266 -2.48 17.69 -6.29
C ALA A 266 -2.46 18.14 -7.76
N ARG A 267 -3.31 17.56 -8.61
CA ARG A 267 -3.31 17.77 -10.05
C ARG A 267 -3.59 19.20 -10.46
N GLU A 268 -4.63 19.81 -9.90
CA GLU A 268 -5.15 21.08 -10.38
C GLU A 268 -4.16 22.23 -10.20
N ILE A 269 -3.63 22.43 -9.00
CA ILE A 269 -2.64 23.49 -8.75
C ILE A 269 -1.32 23.18 -9.48
N THR A 270 -0.94 21.90 -9.64
CA THR A 270 0.23 21.52 -10.44
C THR A 270 0.06 21.94 -11.90
N ARG A 271 -1.09 21.64 -12.50
CA ARG A 271 -1.42 22.06 -13.87
C ARG A 271 -1.35 23.57 -14.04
N ALA A 272 -1.84 24.33 -13.05
CA ALA A 272 -1.74 25.79 -13.04
C ALA A 272 -0.30 26.28 -13.08
N PHE A 273 0.67 25.57 -12.50
CA PHE A 273 2.09 25.95 -12.56
C PHE A 273 2.79 25.50 -13.85
N VAL A 274 2.48 24.30 -14.36
CA VAL A 274 3.34 23.66 -15.39
C VAL A 274 2.73 23.59 -16.79
N GLU A 275 1.40 23.64 -16.93
CA GLU A 275 0.77 23.61 -18.26
C GLU A 275 0.88 24.94 -18.96
N LYS A 276 1.43 24.93 -20.19
CA LYS A 276 1.53 26.13 -21.03
C LYS A 276 0.16 26.64 -21.45
N ASP A 277 -0.70 25.72 -21.90
CA ASP A 277 -2.04 26.01 -22.42
C ASP A 277 -3.12 25.85 -21.34
N PHE A 278 -2.79 26.27 -20.11
CA PHE A 278 -3.72 26.19 -18.98
C PHE A 278 -4.89 27.18 -19.16
N THR A 279 -6.10 26.69 -18.98
CA THR A 279 -7.35 27.45 -19.22
C THR A 279 -8.28 27.53 -18.00
N GLY A 280 -7.88 27.02 -16.82
CA GLY A 280 -8.73 27.01 -15.63
C GLY A 280 -9.07 28.41 -15.10
N PHE A 281 -8.11 29.32 -15.15
CA PHE A 281 -8.26 30.74 -14.83
C PHE A 281 -7.17 31.57 -15.51
N GLU A 282 -7.32 32.90 -15.54
CA GLU A 282 -6.32 33.79 -16.11
C GLU A 282 -5.14 33.96 -15.16
N ARG A 283 -3.95 33.51 -15.59
CA ARG A 283 -2.70 33.66 -14.83
C ARG A 283 -2.02 34.99 -15.18
N LYS A 284 -2.00 35.93 -14.26
CA LYS A 284 -1.28 37.19 -14.44
C LYS A 284 0.25 37.02 -14.38
N VAL A 285 0.71 36.06 -13.57
CA VAL A 285 2.11 35.72 -13.40
C VAL A 285 2.27 34.22 -13.69
N VAL A 286 3.21 33.88 -14.56
CA VAL A 286 3.61 32.50 -14.87
C VAL A 286 5.11 32.40 -14.69
N PRO A 287 5.59 31.97 -13.53
CA PRO A 287 7.03 31.90 -13.26
C PRO A 287 7.75 30.90 -14.18
N ASN A 288 8.90 31.30 -14.70
CA ASN A 288 9.80 30.39 -15.42
C ASN A 288 10.70 29.66 -14.40
N LEU A 289 10.20 28.52 -13.91
CA LEU A 289 10.83 27.77 -12.84
C LEU A 289 12.10 27.04 -13.29
N SER A 290 13.11 26.98 -12.44
CA SER A 290 14.24 26.06 -12.61
C SER A 290 13.78 24.62 -12.60
N LYS A 291 12.88 24.26 -11.67
CA LYS A 291 12.19 22.97 -11.61
C LYS A 291 10.84 23.09 -10.94
N PHE A 292 9.88 22.28 -11.40
CA PHE A 292 8.71 21.91 -10.62
C PHE A 292 8.77 20.40 -10.39
N VAL A 293 8.83 19.94 -9.14
CA VAL A 293 8.93 18.50 -8.82
C VAL A 293 7.63 18.03 -8.18
N MET A 294 7.04 17.03 -8.76
CA MET A 294 5.98 16.21 -8.14
C MET A 294 6.62 15.14 -7.26
N LEU A 295 6.18 15.00 -6.01
CA LEU A 295 6.70 13.94 -5.13
C LEU A 295 6.40 12.56 -5.72
N THR A 296 5.16 12.34 -6.17
CA THR A 296 4.73 11.16 -6.93
C THR A 296 4.15 11.59 -8.28
N ARG A 297 3.87 10.65 -9.17
CA ARG A 297 3.24 10.98 -10.46
C ARG A 297 1.76 11.35 -10.29
N TYR A 298 1.40 12.63 -10.46
CA TYR A 298 0.02 13.06 -10.30
C TYR A 298 -0.86 12.76 -11.52
N GLN A 299 -0.29 12.81 -12.72
CA GLN A 299 -0.96 12.44 -13.97
C GLN A 299 0.09 12.18 -15.05
N ALA A 300 -0.17 11.22 -15.93
CA ALA A 300 0.79 10.85 -16.99
C ALA A 300 1.02 11.98 -18.02
N SER A 301 0.03 12.84 -18.23
CA SER A 301 0.11 13.97 -19.17
C SER A 301 0.84 15.21 -18.61
N ILE A 302 1.11 15.26 -17.31
CA ILE A 302 1.85 16.38 -16.71
C ILE A 302 3.35 16.18 -16.95
N ASP A 303 3.93 17.09 -17.75
CA ASP A 303 5.36 17.09 -18.06
C ASP A 303 6.16 17.84 -16.98
N ALA A 304 6.43 17.15 -15.88
CA ALA A 304 7.27 17.65 -14.80
C ALA A 304 8.03 16.47 -14.13
N PRO A 305 9.23 16.70 -13.58
CA PRO A 305 9.98 15.70 -12.85
C PRO A 305 9.17 15.10 -11.68
N VAL A 306 9.31 13.78 -11.52
CA VAL A 306 8.70 12.99 -10.46
C VAL A 306 9.80 12.40 -9.59
N ALA A 307 9.74 12.63 -8.27
CA ALA A 307 10.71 12.06 -7.36
C ALA A 307 10.46 10.54 -7.19
N TYR A 308 9.29 10.16 -6.76
CA TYR A 308 8.93 8.74 -6.55
C TYR A 308 8.03 8.26 -7.69
N MET A 309 8.66 7.66 -8.69
CA MET A 309 7.92 7.04 -9.79
C MET A 309 7.18 5.80 -9.30
N PRO A 310 5.96 5.54 -9.82
CA PRO A 310 5.31 4.26 -9.61
C PRO A 310 6.23 3.12 -10.05
N GLU A 311 6.42 2.12 -9.20
CA GLU A 311 7.19 0.94 -9.54
C GLU A 311 6.40 0.08 -10.52
N ALA A 312 6.96 -0.16 -11.70
CA ALA A 312 6.43 -1.16 -12.60
C ALA A 312 6.70 -2.54 -12.00
N LEU A 313 5.64 -3.30 -11.72
CA LEU A 313 5.77 -4.67 -11.23
C LEU A 313 6.18 -5.58 -12.40
N LYS A 314 7.49 -5.73 -12.60
CA LYS A 314 8.08 -6.67 -13.56
C LYS A 314 8.38 -8.00 -12.86
N ASN A 315 8.30 -9.07 -13.63
CA ASN A 315 8.60 -10.42 -13.15
C ASN A 315 7.84 -10.80 -11.88
N SER A 316 6.51 -10.46 -11.82
CA SER A 316 5.64 -11.12 -10.84
C SER A 316 5.64 -12.63 -11.08
N LEU A 317 5.26 -13.43 -10.09
CA LEU A 317 5.23 -14.90 -10.23
C LEU A 317 4.49 -15.35 -11.47
N GLY A 318 3.30 -14.77 -11.74
CA GLY A 318 2.51 -15.08 -12.92
C GLY A 318 3.18 -14.71 -14.24
N GLU A 319 3.74 -13.50 -14.32
CA GLU A 319 4.48 -13.01 -15.50
C GLU A 319 5.71 -13.86 -15.77
N TYR A 320 6.49 -14.13 -14.73
CA TYR A 320 7.74 -14.87 -14.86
C TYR A 320 7.51 -16.33 -15.28
N LEU A 321 6.56 -17.02 -14.67
CA LEU A 321 6.17 -18.38 -15.06
C LEU A 321 5.67 -18.42 -16.51
N SER A 322 4.85 -17.46 -16.92
CA SER A 322 4.39 -17.33 -18.30
C SER A 322 5.55 -17.15 -19.29
N SER A 323 6.53 -16.32 -18.96
CA SER A 323 7.72 -16.11 -19.81
C SER A 323 8.55 -17.39 -20.02
N LEU A 324 8.45 -18.33 -19.08
CA LEU A 324 9.11 -19.64 -19.13
C LEU A 324 8.21 -20.72 -19.75
N GLY A 325 7.04 -20.35 -20.31
CA GLY A 325 6.08 -21.28 -20.91
C GLY A 325 5.40 -22.21 -19.92
N LYS A 326 5.39 -21.86 -18.63
CA LYS A 326 4.68 -22.61 -17.59
C LYS A 326 3.17 -22.28 -17.60
N THR A 327 2.37 -23.26 -17.21
CA THR A 327 0.92 -23.09 -17.11
C THR A 327 0.49 -22.86 -15.68
N GLN A 328 -0.52 -22.03 -15.50
CA GLN A 328 -1.01 -21.66 -14.18
C GLN A 328 -2.53 -21.53 -14.14
N LEU A 329 -3.11 -21.82 -12.96
CA LEU A 329 -4.52 -21.65 -12.67
C LEU A 329 -4.69 -20.67 -11.51
N ARG A 330 -5.67 -19.76 -11.63
CA ARG A 330 -6.19 -18.92 -10.55
C ARG A 330 -7.64 -19.31 -10.30
N ILE A 331 -8.00 -19.58 -9.05
CA ILE A 331 -9.35 -19.99 -8.69
C ILE A 331 -9.77 -19.38 -7.35
N ALA A 332 -10.94 -18.79 -7.33
CA ALA A 332 -11.61 -18.30 -6.12
C ALA A 332 -13.10 -18.12 -6.38
N GLU A 333 -13.85 -17.91 -5.32
CA GLU A 333 -15.21 -17.41 -5.41
C GLU A 333 -15.25 -15.89 -5.64
N THR A 334 -16.42 -15.33 -6.01
CA THR A 334 -16.59 -13.93 -6.47
C THR A 334 -15.90 -12.91 -5.58
N GLU A 335 -16.05 -13.02 -4.25
CA GLU A 335 -15.50 -12.05 -3.28
C GLU A 335 -13.97 -11.96 -3.33
N LYS A 336 -13.29 -13.03 -3.70
CA LYS A 336 -11.82 -13.11 -3.70
C LYS A 336 -11.21 -13.35 -5.08
N TYR A 337 -12.03 -13.34 -6.14
CA TYR A 337 -11.54 -13.56 -7.50
C TYR A 337 -10.54 -12.49 -7.95
N ALA A 338 -10.83 -11.21 -7.70
CA ALA A 338 -9.93 -10.12 -8.01
C ALA A 338 -8.59 -10.24 -7.26
N HIS A 339 -8.60 -10.82 -6.04
CA HIS A 339 -7.40 -10.96 -5.23
C HIS A 339 -6.41 -11.96 -5.85
N VAL A 340 -6.88 -13.13 -6.29
CA VAL A 340 -6.01 -14.13 -6.95
C VAL A 340 -5.69 -13.81 -8.41
N THR A 341 -6.35 -12.83 -9.02
CA THR A 341 -6.15 -12.41 -10.41
C THR A 341 -5.49 -11.03 -10.50
N PHE A 342 -6.28 -9.95 -10.44
CA PHE A 342 -5.82 -8.58 -10.59
C PHE A 342 -4.71 -8.20 -9.59
N PHE A 343 -4.96 -8.36 -8.29
CA PHE A 343 -4.00 -7.96 -7.25
C PHE A 343 -2.77 -8.86 -7.24
N PHE A 344 -2.93 -10.17 -7.32
CA PHE A 344 -1.82 -11.12 -7.38
C PHE A 344 -0.93 -10.89 -8.63
N SER A 345 -1.49 -10.38 -9.70
CA SER A 345 -0.78 -10.03 -10.94
C SER A 345 -0.31 -8.56 -10.96
N GLY A 346 -0.35 -7.86 -9.81
CA GLY A 346 0.17 -6.50 -9.68
C GLY A 346 -0.62 -5.43 -10.43
N GLY A 347 -1.94 -5.59 -10.52
CA GLY A 347 -2.85 -4.65 -11.19
C GLY A 347 -3.08 -4.96 -12.66
N ARG A 348 -2.72 -6.18 -13.12
CA ARG A 348 -2.98 -6.61 -14.50
C ARG A 348 -4.34 -7.29 -14.61
N GLU A 349 -5.18 -6.79 -15.52
CA GLU A 349 -6.51 -7.38 -15.80
C GLU A 349 -6.42 -8.62 -16.68
N ASP A 350 -5.61 -8.58 -17.76
CA ASP A 350 -5.53 -9.66 -18.74
C ASP A 350 -4.79 -10.89 -18.18
N GLU A 351 -5.23 -12.08 -18.63
CA GLU A 351 -4.53 -13.33 -18.39
C GLU A 351 -3.13 -13.32 -19.03
N TYR A 352 -2.18 -13.94 -18.37
CA TYR A 352 -0.88 -14.23 -18.98
C TYR A 352 -0.99 -15.43 -19.93
N PRO A 353 -0.16 -15.52 -20.98
CA PRO A 353 -0.07 -16.75 -21.78
C PRO A 353 0.15 -17.99 -20.88
N GLY A 354 -0.70 -18.99 -21.01
CA GLY A 354 -0.68 -20.19 -20.16
C GLY A 354 -1.39 -20.05 -18.81
N GLU A 355 -1.98 -18.90 -18.50
CA GLU A 355 -2.86 -18.71 -17.35
C GLU A 355 -4.31 -19.06 -17.72
N LYS A 356 -5.01 -19.70 -16.80
CA LYS A 356 -6.45 -19.85 -16.80
C LYS A 356 -7.04 -19.37 -15.49
N ARG A 357 -8.27 -18.88 -15.53
CA ARG A 357 -8.99 -18.35 -14.38
C ARG A 357 -10.34 -19.04 -14.25
N ILE A 358 -10.67 -19.47 -13.03
CA ILE A 358 -11.97 -20.06 -12.70
C ILE A 358 -12.61 -19.21 -11.61
N LEU A 359 -13.78 -18.64 -11.94
CA LEU A 359 -14.64 -17.91 -11.02
C LEU A 359 -15.78 -18.81 -10.58
N ILE A 360 -15.93 -19.01 -9.28
CA ILE A 360 -17.08 -19.67 -8.67
C ILE A 360 -17.99 -18.58 -8.08
N PRO A 361 -19.29 -18.53 -8.39
CA PRO A 361 -20.17 -17.53 -7.80
C PRO A 361 -20.25 -17.69 -6.27
N SER A 362 -20.09 -16.60 -5.53
CA SER A 362 -20.38 -16.57 -4.09
C SER A 362 -21.88 -16.72 -3.85
N PRO A 363 -22.30 -17.26 -2.68
CA PRO A 363 -23.71 -17.45 -2.40
C PRO A 363 -24.46 -16.12 -2.30
N ASN A 364 -25.66 -16.09 -2.85
CA ASN A 364 -26.53 -14.90 -2.81
C ASN A 364 -27.28 -14.83 -1.46
N VAL A 365 -26.58 -14.38 -0.42
CA VAL A 365 -27.10 -14.17 0.92
C VAL A 365 -26.87 -12.73 1.36
N ALA A 366 -27.62 -12.25 2.34
CA ALA A 366 -27.47 -10.87 2.82
C ALA A 366 -26.13 -10.67 3.54
N THR A 367 -25.71 -11.62 4.35
CA THR A 367 -24.44 -11.66 5.07
C THR A 367 -23.95 -13.10 5.13
N TYR A 368 -22.64 -13.32 5.15
CA TYR A 368 -22.07 -14.66 5.01
C TYR A 368 -22.12 -15.52 6.29
N ASP A 369 -22.51 -14.99 7.43
CA ASP A 369 -22.88 -15.77 8.62
C ASP A 369 -24.10 -16.69 8.38
N LEU A 370 -24.94 -16.34 7.41
CA LEU A 370 -26.08 -17.17 7.00
C LEU A 370 -25.68 -18.40 6.19
N LYS A 371 -24.49 -18.39 5.60
CA LYS A 371 -23.90 -19.50 4.86
C LYS A 371 -22.37 -19.50 5.03
N PRO A 372 -21.85 -19.92 6.21
CA PRO A 372 -20.42 -19.81 6.54
C PRO A 372 -19.47 -20.61 5.63
N GLU A 373 -19.95 -21.72 5.07
CA GLU A 373 -19.19 -22.51 4.09
C GLU A 373 -18.99 -21.76 2.76
N MET A 374 -19.78 -20.71 2.51
CA MET A 374 -19.78 -19.93 1.29
C MET A 374 -19.80 -20.83 0.03
N SER A 375 -18.83 -20.70 -0.88
CA SER A 375 -18.67 -21.57 -2.04
C SER A 375 -17.37 -22.40 -1.97
N ALA A 376 -16.84 -22.63 -0.75
CA ALA A 376 -15.56 -23.33 -0.58
C ALA A 376 -15.57 -24.76 -1.15
N TYR A 377 -16.69 -25.47 -1.05
CA TYR A 377 -16.81 -26.84 -1.57
C TYR A 377 -16.76 -26.88 -3.10
N GLU A 378 -17.48 -25.97 -3.76
CA GLU A 378 -17.50 -25.85 -5.22
C GLU A 378 -16.13 -25.39 -5.77
N VAL A 379 -15.46 -24.46 -5.09
CA VAL A 379 -14.08 -24.07 -5.39
C VAL A 379 -13.16 -25.29 -5.30
N THR A 380 -13.31 -26.09 -4.25
CA THR A 380 -12.50 -27.30 -4.03
C THR A 380 -12.77 -28.38 -5.09
N ASP A 381 -14.02 -28.56 -5.52
CA ASP A 381 -14.36 -29.49 -6.58
C ASP A 381 -13.61 -29.20 -7.88
N GLU A 382 -13.59 -27.92 -8.31
CA GLU A 382 -12.89 -27.50 -9.51
C GLU A 382 -11.37 -27.54 -9.33
N LEU A 383 -10.85 -27.15 -8.15
CA LEU A 383 -9.43 -27.21 -7.83
C LEU A 383 -8.90 -28.66 -7.89
N VAL A 384 -9.60 -29.61 -7.27
CA VAL A 384 -9.22 -31.03 -7.28
C VAL A 384 -9.26 -31.59 -8.70
N LYS A 385 -10.25 -31.24 -9.53
CA LYS A 385 -10.28 -31.60 -10.95
C LYS A 385 -9.04 -31.07 -11.68
N ALA A 386 -8.70 -29.81 -11.45
CA ALA A 386 -7.54 -29.17 -12.07
C ALA A 386 -6.21 -29.82 -11.63
N ILE A 387 -6.04 -30.17 -10.35
CA ILE A 387 -4.88 -30.90 -9.85
C ILE A 387 -4.77 -32.25 -10.55
N ASN A 388 -5.89 -32.98 -10.62
CA ASN A 388 -5.94 -34.33 -11.22
C ASN A 388 -5.72 -34.32 -12.73
N SER A 389 -6.02 -33.22 -13.43
CA SER A 389 -5.80 -33.11 -14.87
C SER A 389 -4.31 -33.18 -15.26
N GLY A 390 -3.41 -32.70 -14.40
CA GLY A 390 -1.98 -32.60 -14.69
C GLY A 390 -1.64 -31.54 -15.74
N GLU A 391 -2.54 -30.56 -15.98
CA GLU A 391 -2.36 -29.50 -16.97
C GLU A 391 -1.53 -28.34 -16.45
N TYR A 392 -1.52 -28.10 -15.13
CA TYR A 392 -0.95 -26.89 -14.52
C TYR A 392 0.34 -27.17 -13.76
N ASP A 393 1.31 -26.27 -13.93
CA ASP A 393 2.54 -26.23 -13.13
C ASP A 393 2.29 -25.53 -11.78
N LEU A 394 1.48 -24.46 -11.75
CA LEU A 394 1.08 -23.71 -10.54
C LEU A 394 -0.44 -23.57 -10.48
N LEU A 395 -1.00 -23.77 -9.29
CA LEU A 395 -2.41 -23.49 -8.99
C LEU A 395 -2.46 -22.56 -7.76
N VAL A 396 -3.21 -21.48 -7.84
CA VAL A 396 -3.41 -20.54 -6.72
C VAL A 396 -4.90 -20.48 -6.40
N VAL A 397 -5.25 -20.78 -5.16
CA VAL A 397 -6.62 -20.76 -4.65
C VAL A 397 -6.71 -19.86 -3.42
N ASN A 398 -7.81 -19.11 -3.32
CA ASN A 398 -8.19 -18.38 -2.12
C ASN A 398 -9.51 -18.96 -1.58
N TYR A 399 -9.55 -19.22 -0.27
CA TYR A 399 -10.74 -19.54 0.49
C TYR A 399 -11.18 -18.30 1.26
N ALA A 400 -12.29 -17.70 0.86
CA ALA A 400 -12.79 -16.42 1.35
C ALA A 400 -13.35 -16.44 2.78
N ASN A 401 -13.59 -17.65 3.31
CA ASN A 401 -14.46 -17.90 4.45
C ASN A 401 -14.02 -17.18 5.73
N GLY A 402 -12.73 -17.21 6.08
CA GLY A 402 -12.21 -16.59 7.30
C GLY A 402 -12.45 -15.08 7.31
N ASP A 403 -12.11 -14.42 6.24
CA ASP A 403 -12.26 -12.96 6.11
C ASP A 403 -13.72 -12.54 6.02
N MET A 404 -14.46 -13.09 5.06
CA MET A 404 -15.83 -12.65 4.77
C MET A 404 -16.81 -12.96 5.91
N VAL A 405 -16.66 -14.09 6.58
CA VAL A 405 -17.48 -14.44 7.73
C VAL A 405 -16.98 -13.73 9.00
N GLY A 406 -15.67 -13.60 9.15
CA GLY A 406 -15.05 -12.85 10.25
C GLY A 406 -15.56 -11.40 10.34
N HIS A 407 -15.70 -10.72 9.21
CA HIS A 407 -16.26 -9.37 9.14
C HIS A 407 -17.70 -9.24 9.68
N THR A 408 -18.46 -10.34 9.77
CA THR A 408 -19.80 -10.31 10.37
C THR A 408 -19.78 -10.19 11.89
N GLY A 409 -18.66 -10.51 12.55
CA GLY A 409 -18.55 -10.53 14.00
C GLY A 409 -19.29 -11.67 14.69
N ILE A 410 -19.83 -12.63 13.93
CA ILE A 410 -20.61 -13.76 14.46
C ILE A 410 -19.70 -14.95 14.72
N PHE A 411 -19.32 -15.15 15.99
CA PHE A 411 -18.35 -16.16 16.42
C PHE A 411 -18.66 -17.59 15.93
N ASP A 412 -19.88 -18.08 16.17
CA ASP A 412 -20.27 -19.44 15.78
C ASP A 412 -20.26 -19.64 14.25
N ALA A 413 -20.51 -18.59 13.49
CA ALA A 413 -20.41 -18.64 12.04
C ALA A 413 -18.94 -18.69 11.59
N ALA A 414 -18.07 -17.91 12.20
CA ALA A 414 -16.63 -17.94 11.93
C ALA A 414 -16.02 -19.33 12.24
N VAL A 415 -16.42 -19.96 13.35
CA VAL A 415 -16.03 -21.36 13.65
C VAL A 415 -16.42 -22.31 12.53
N LYS A 416 -17.68 -22.25 12.05
CA LYS A 416 -18.15 -23.10 10.94
C LYS A 416 -17.42 -22.80 9.62
N ALA A 417 -17.09 -21.55 9.38
CA ALA A 417 -16.32 -21.13 8.21
C ALA A 417 -14.93 -21.79 8.19
N VAL A 418 -14.23 -21.78 9.32
CA VAL A 418 -12.92 -22.42 9.48
C VAL A 418 -13.04 -23.95 9.33
N GLU A 419 -14.07 -24.57 9.92
CA GLU A 419 -14.32 -26.02 9.78
C GLU A 419 -14.58 -26.42 8.32
N ALA A 420 -15.30 -25.60 7.54
CA ALA A 420 -15.52 -25.84 6.12
C ALA A 420 -14.22 -25.78 5.31
N VAL A 421 -13.35 -24.80 5.60
CA VAL A 421 -12.03 -24.70 4.97
C VAL A 421 -11.16 -25.92 5.32
N ASP A 422 -11.18 -26.39 6.58
CA ASP A 422 -10.43 -27.58 6.99
C ASP A 422 -10.81 -28.82 6.16
N LEU A 423 -12.11 -29.05 5.94
CA LEU A 423 -12.59 -30.15 5.09
C LEU A 423 -12.07 -30.02 3.64
N CYS A 424 -12.08 -28.81 3.11
CA CYS A 424 -11.54 -28.50 1.78
C CYS A 424 -10.03 -28.79 1.70
N LEU A 425 -9.26 -28.34 2.69
CA LEU A 425 -7.83 -28.60 2.78
C LEU A 425 -7.50 -30.09 2.78
N GLY A 426 -8.26 -30.90 3.49
CA GLY A 426 -8.10 -32.37 3.47
C GLY A 426 -8.21 -32.97 2.07
N ARG A 427 -9.21 -32.55 1.29
CA ARG A 427 -9.42 -32.97 -0.09
C ARG A 427 -8.29 -32.54 -1.03
N VAL A 428 -7.84 -31.29 -0.89
CA VAL A 428 -6.72 -30.76 -1.68
C VAL A 428 -5.43 -31.49 -1.34
N TYR A 429 -5.18 -31.74 -0.04
CA TYR A 429 -4.04 -32.53 0.43
C TYR A 429 -3.96 -33.90 -0.25
N GLU A 430 -5.06 -34.66 -0.25
CA GLU A 430 -5.11 -35.98 -0.87
C GLU A 430 -4.81 -35.90 -2.37
N ALA A 431 -5.37 -34.93 -3.09
CA ALA A 431 -5.15 -34.76 -4.52
C ALA A 431 -3.69 -34.42 -4.84
N VAL A 432 -3.09 -33.50 -4.08
CA VAL A 432 -1.68 -33.06 -4.26
C VAL A 432 -0.74 -34.23 -3.97
N MET A 433 -0.94 -34.96 -2.86
CA MET A 433 -0.07 -36.06 -2.48
C MET A 433 -0.18 -37.25 -3.47
N ALA A 434 -1.35 -37.51 -4.02
CA ALA A 434 -1.54 -38.53 -5.07
C ALA A 434 -0.74 -38.19 -6.36
N LYS A 435 -0.53 -36.92 -6.64
CA LYS A 435 0.29 -36.42 -7.77
C LYS A 435 1.76 -36.21 -7.43
N LYS A 436 2.19 -36.54 -6.20
CA LYS A 436 3.53 -36.20 -5.68
C LYS A 436 3.86 -34.73 -5.82
N GLY A 437 2.84 -33.88 -5.71
CA GLY A 437 2.93 -32.43 -5.82
C GLY A 437 3.42 -31.77 -4.55
N HIS A 438 3.52 -30.44 -4.62
CA HIS A 438 3.89 -29.57 -3.52
C HIS A 438 2.74 -28.62 -3.21
N MET A 439 2.47 -28.35 -1.94
CA MET A 439 1.45 -27.40 -1.52
C MET A 439 2.03 -26.49 -0.43
N LEU A 440 1.80 -25.18 -0.58
CA LEU A 440 2.00 -24.18 0.45
C LEU A 440 0.63 -23.71 0.92
N ILE A 441 0.42 -23.70 2.23
CA ILE A 441 -0.79 -23.19 2.86
C ILE A 441 -0.38 -21.96 3.67
N THR A 442 -1.01 -20.82 3.41
CA THR A 442 -0.79 -19.57 4.14
C THR A 442 -2.10 -18.78 4.25
N ALA A 443 -2.03 -17.59 4.83
CA ALA A 443 -3.08 -16.58 4.76
C ALA A 443 -2.44 -15.25 4.31
N ASP A 444 -3.24 -14.29 3.97
CA ASP A 444 -2.81 -12.95 3.56
C ASP A 444 -2.85 -11.93 4.69
N HIS A 445 -3.68 -12.14 5.69
CA HIS A 445 -3.78 -11.40 6.96
C HIS A 445 -4.63 -12.20 7.96
N GLY A 446 -4.70 -11.74 9.20
CA GLY A 446 -5.57 -12.31 10.24
C GLY A 446 -6.93 -11.61 10.32
N ASN A 447 -7.90 -12.30 10.92
CA ASN A 447 -9.25 -11.82 11.26
C ASN A 447 -9.90 -12.70 12.32
N VAL A 448 -10.21 -13.99 12.00
CA VAL A 448 -11.05 -14.89 12.82
C VAL A 448 -10.38 -15.37 14.11
N GLU A 449 -9.10 -15.18 14.28
CA GLU A 449 -8.39 -15.52 15.51
C GLU A 449 -8.67 -14.53 16.65
N GLN A 450 -9.32 -13.39 16.33
CA GLN A 450 -9.76 -12.41 17.32
C GLN A 450 -11.13 -11.85 16.94
N MET A 451 -12.19 -12.31 17.61
CA MET A 451 -13.57 -11.92 17.34
C MET A 451 -14.14 -10.89 18.34
N GLN A 452 -13.33 -10.48 19.32
CA GLN A 452 -13.70 -9.48 20.34
C GLN A 452 -12.62 -8.37 20.37
N ASP A 453 -13.08 -7.13 20.40
CA ASP A 453 -12.23 -5.97 20.70
C ASP A 453 -12.21 -5.77 22.24
N TYR A 454 -11.06 -6.00 22.84
CA TYR A 454 -10.93 -5.93 24.31
C TYR A 454 -10.83 -4.51 24.85
N GLU A 455 -10.58 -3.52 24.01
CA GLU A 455 -10.53 -2.11 24.43
C GLU A 455 -11.95 -1.52 24.49
N SER A 456 -12.74 -1.73 23.46
CA SER A 456 -14.09 -1.21 23.37
C SER A 456 -15.16 -2.14 23.95
N GLY A 457 -14.84 -3.43 24.12
CA GLY A 457 -15.80 -4.48 24.54
C GLY A 457 -16.83 -4.84 23.47
N GLN A 458 -16.62 -4.41 22.21
CA GLN A 458 -17.49 -4.72 21.08
C GLN A 458 -16.98 -5.93 20.31
N VAL A 459 -17.80 -6.48 19.41
CA VAL A 459 -17.32 -7.50 18.46
C VAL A 459 -16.23 -6.91 17.57
N HIS A 460 -15.19 -7.70 17.33
CA HIS A 460 -14.12 -7.33 16.43
C HIS A 460 -14.47 -7.82 15.01
N THR A 461 -14.52 -6.90 14.07
CA THR A 461 -14.87 -7.17 12.67
C THR A 461 -13.79 -6.72 11.69
N GLN A 462 -12.63 -6.31 12.20
CA GLN A 462 -11.51 -5.82 11.41
C GLN A 462 -10.44 -6.91 11.27
N HIS A 463 -9.46 -6.65 10.41
CA HIS A 463 -8.28 -7.49 10.35
C HIS A 463 -7.41 -7.31 11.60
N THR A 464 -6.44 -8.22 11.77
CA THR A 464 -5.48 -8.16 12.87
C THR A 464 -4.06 -7.96 12.33
N THR A 465 -3.12 -7.69 13.24
CA THR A 465 -1.68 -7.65 12.96
C THR A 465 -0.99 -8.96 13.29
N GLU A 466 -1.75 -10.01 13.62
CA GLU A 466 -1.21 -11.32 13.97
C GLU A 466 -0.46 -11.95 12.80
N LEU A 467 0.53 -12.77 13.11
CA LEU A 467 1.23 -13.56 12.11
C LEU A 467 0.28 -14.58 11.49
N VAL A 468 0.56 -14.96 10.24
CA VAL A 468 -0.24 -15.93 9.52
C VAL A 468 0.49 -17.27 9.38
N PRO A 469 -0.23 -18.42 9.30
CA PRO A 469 0.40 -19.71 9.15
C PRO A 469 1.13 -19.84 7.82
N PHE A 470 2.22 -20.60 7.81
CA PHE A 470 2.95 -21.01 6.61
C PHE A 470 3.32 -22.49 6.73
N ILE A 471 2.70 -23.34 5.93
CA ILE A 471 2.82 -24.80 6.02
C ILE A 471 3.26 -25.34 4.65
N TYR A 472 4.30 -26.14 4.63
CA TYR A 472 4.71 -26.87 3.43
C TYR A 472 4.25 -28.32 3.49
N VAL A 473 3.57 -28.76 2.44
CA VAL A 473 3.19 -30.16 2.22
C VAL A 473 3.84 -30.64 0.92
N GLY A 474 4.53 -31.76 0.98
CA GLY A 474 5.17 -32.34 -0.19
C GLY A 474 5.72 -33.76 0.06
N PRO A 475 6.20 -34.44 -1.00
CA PRO A 475 6.70 -35.79 -0.91
C PRO A 475 8.08 -35.88 -0.24
N THR A 476 8.82 -34.76 -0.17
CA THR A 476 10.19 -34.69 0.36
C THR A 476 10.17 -34.02 1.72
N GLN A 477 10.97 -34.51 2.65
CA GLN A 477 11.18 -33.83 3.93
C GLN A 477 11.84 -32.47 3.71
N ALA A 478 11.46 -31.50 4.55
CA ALA A 478 11.96 -30.16 4.44
C ALA A 478 12.07 -29.49 5.81
N THR A 479 12.80 -28.37 5.87
CA THR A 479 12.81 -27.43 6.97
C THR A 479 12.32 -26.08 6.48
N ILE A 480 11.69 -25.30 7.38
CA ILE A 480 11.24 -23.93 7.10
C ILE A 480 12.05 -22.94 7.95
N ALA A 481 12.49 -21.86 7.32
CA ALA A 481 13.13 -20.75 8.01
C ALA A 481 12.08 -19.90 8.73
N GLU A 482 12.40 -19.44 9.93
CA GLU A 482 11.54 -18.53 10.70
C GLU A 482 11.65 -17.07 10.23
N GLY A 483 10.73 -16.22 10.69
CA GLY A 483 10.71 -14.78 10.40
C GLY A 483 10.48 -14.48 8.92
N GLY A 484 9.63 -15.26 8.25
CA GLY A 484 9.20 -15.00 6.87
C GLY A 484 8.17 -13.90 6.77
N VAL A 485 7.98 -13.40 5.54
CA VAL A 485 6.97 -12.43 5.16
C VAL A 485 6.22 -12.91 3.91
N LEU A 486 5.06 -12.31 3.58
CA LEU A 486 4.29 -12.74 2.39
C LEU A 486 5.10 -12.66 1.09
N ALA A 487 6.01 -11.73 0.97
CA ALA A 487 6.89 -11.57 -0.20
C ALA A 487 7.85 -12.76 -0.42
N ASP A 488 8.07 -13.60 0.59
CA ASP A 488 8.93 -14.78 0.51
C ASP A 488 8.25 -15.98 -0.17
N VAL A 489 6.92 -15.93 -0.33
CA VAL A 489 6.14 -17.07 -0.83
C VAL A 489 6.44 -17.36 -2.31
N ALA A 490 6.47 -16.34 -3.18
CA ALA A 490 6.77 -16.53 -4.60
C ALA A 490 8.19 -17.08 -4.86
N PRO A 491 9.27 -16.53 -4.25
CA PRO A 491 10.61 -17.12 -4.36
C PRO A 491 10.66 -18.57 -3.84
N THR A 492 9.90 -18.89 -2.78
CA THR A 492 9.81 -20.24 -2.24
C THR A 492 9.13 -21.20 -3.24
N ILE A 493 8.04 -20.78 -3.89
CA ILE A 493 7.38 -21.56 -4.96
C ILE A 493 8.36 -21.82 -6.11
N LEU A 494 9.06 -20.78 -6.58
CA LEU A 494 10.04 -20.94 -7.66
C LEU A 494 11.16 -21.92 -7.30
N ASN A 495 11.64 -21.88 -6.05
CA ASN A 495 12.62 -22.83 -5.56
C ASN A 495 12.09 -24.29 -5.56
N LEU A 496 10.85 -24.50 -5.12
CA LEU A 496 10.20 -25.82 -5.17
C LEU A 496 10.03 -26.32 -6.61
N MET A 497 9.78 -25.41 -7.56
CA MET A 497 9.71 -25.70 -8.99
C MET A 497 11.10 -25.86 -9.65
N GLN A 498 12.18 -25.67 -8.91
CA GLN A 498 13.56 -25.67 -9.41
C GLN A 498 13.80 -24.62 -10.51
N ILE A 499 13.16 -23.46 -10.37
CA ILE A 499 13.27 -22.31 -11.27
C ILE A 499 14.11 -21.23 -10.57
N PRO A 500 15.12 -20.64 -11.24
CA PRO A 500 15.88 -19.52 -10.68
C PRO A 500 14.97 -18.34 -10.34
N VAL A 501 15.19 -17.71 -9.18
CA VAL A 501 14.44 -16.53 -8.76
C VAL A 501 14.96 -15.31 -9.56
N PRO A 502 14.07 -14.52 -10.20
CA PRO A 502 14.49 -13.34 -10.95
C PRO A 502 14.97 -12.23 -9.99
N ALA A 503 15.86 -11.37 -10.48
CA ALA A 503 16.51 -10.33 -9.66
C ALA A 503 15.53 -9.32 -9.03
N GLU A 504 14.37 -9.13 -9.63
CA GLU A 504 13.33 -8.24 -9.12
C GLU A 504 12.61 -8.78 -7.88
N MET A 505 12.62 -10.11 -7.67
CA MET A 505 12.09 -10.71 -6.45
C MET A 505 13.14 -10.64 -5.34
N GLN A 506 12.86 -9.86 -4.30
CA GLN A 506 13.76 -9.63 -3.16
C GLN A 506 13.43 -10.52 -1.96
N GLY A 507 12.31 -11.22 -1.99
CA GLY A 507 11.95 -12.22 -1.00
C GLY A 507 12.93 -13.38 -0.99
N ARG A 508 13.07 -14.02 0.16
CA ARG A 508 13.96 -15.18 0.33
C ARG A 508 13.20 -16.49 0.19
N ASN A 509 13.88 -17.53 -0.18
CA ASN A 509 13.34 -18.88 -0.08
C ASN A 509 13.26 -19.32 1.39
N LEU A 510 12.10 -19.75 1.83
CA LEU A 510 11.87 -20.22 3.20
C LEU A 510 12.05 -21.74 3.38
N ILE A 511 12.09 -22.54 2.30
CA ILE A 511 12.08 -23.99 2.37
C ILE A 511 13.41 -24.57 1.88
N THR A 512 13.99 -25.43 2.72
CA THR A 512 15.13 -26.28 2.33
C THR A 512 14.68 -27.72 2.30
N LEU A 513 14.69 -28.34 1.11
CA LEU A 513 14.39 -29.76 0.95
C LEU A 513 15.58 -30.59 1.44
N SER A 514 15.28 -31.68 2.17
CA SER A 514 16.32 -32.64 2.55
C SER A 514 16.76 -33.44 1.33
N ALA A 515 18.07 -33.68 1.20
CA ALA A 515 18.65 -34.41 0.08
C ALA A 515 18.22 -35.88 0.07
#